data_bf0cd0dd75e120cbe2452fd3a785cb6d
#
_entry.id   bf0cd0dd75e120cbe2452fd3a785cb6d
#
_cell.length_a   1.000
_cell.length_b   1.000
_cell.length_c   1.000
_cell.angle_alpha   90.00
_cell.angle_beta   90.00
_cell.angle_gamma   90.00
#
_symmetry.space_group_name_H-M   'P 1'
#
loop_
_entity.id
_entity.type
_entity.pdbx_description
1 polymer ?
#
loop_
_entity_poly.entity_id
_entity_poly.type
_entity_poly.pdbx_seq_one_letter_code
_entity_poly.pdbx_strand_id
1 'polypeptide(L)'
;MKIVVTGTRGIPGIQGGVETHCQELYPLIADEQHEIIVIRRPNYAVDRSVQIYKQVAIKDISAPRSKHLEAFVHTFKAVIYARKVKADIVHIHAVGPALMTPVARLLGMKVVITHHGPDYDRDKWGRFAKWILCMGERAGVYYANHIIVISEHIRQIIYHQYSAKRNVTLIHNGVNVPTRVIGTEYLESLDLTEYGYVLAVGRFVKEKNLDQLVEAFTQLSSPSMKLVIAGDADFQDEYAQKLKEVCWKQKNICLTGFIKGDKLAQLYTYAKVFVLPSTHEGLPIALLEAMSYGCPVLASDIPANKEIGLPDECYFRNGDFTNLLHTLKEKIEISQSKRITYDLSSYSCLLYTSDAA
;
A
#
# COMPACT_ATOMS: atom_id res chain seq x y z
N MET A 1 -23.87 14.78 1.00
CA MET A 1 -23.78 13.51 0.24
C MET A 1 -23.23 12.43 1.15
N LYS A 2 -23.83 11.22 1.12
CA LYS A 2 -23.39 10.09 1.96
C LYS A 2 -22.62 9.07 1.13
N ILE A 3 -21.37 8.79 1.50
CA ILE A 3 -20.45 7.87 0.81
C ILE A 3 -20.15 6.69 1.74
N VAL A 4 -20.43 5.49 1.29
CA VAL A 4 -20.02 4.25 1.99
C VAL A 4 -18.82 3.63 1.28
N VAL A 5 -17.74 3.46 2.02
CA VAL A 5 -16.47 2.92 1.52
C VAL A 5 -16.31 1.46 1.92
N THR A 6 -15.97 0.61 0.96
CA THR A 6 -15.74 -0.82 1.17
C THR A 6 -14.64 -1.36 0.28
N GLY A 7 -14.30 -2.65 0.41
CA GLY A 7 -13.24 -3.29 -0.36
C GLY A 7 -11.87 -3.26 0.30
N THR A 8 -11.73 -2.52 1.39
CA THR A 8 -10.56 -2.47 2.27
C THR A 8 -10.79 -3.29 3.53
N ARG A 9 -9.77 -3.46 4.37
CA ARG A 9 -9.91 -4.01 5.72
C ARG A 9 -10.43 -2.98 6.71
N GLY A 10 -10.35 -1.69 6.35
CA GLY A 10 -10.80 -0.55 7.14
C GLY A 10 -9.66 0.35 7.61
N ILE A 11 -10.05 1.34 8.41
CA ILE A 11 -9.19 2.33 9.07
C ILE A 11 -9.64 2.48 10.54
N PRO A 12 -8.87 3.10 11.44
CA PRO A 12 -7.49 3.50 11.30
C PRO A 12 -6.49 2.39 11.68
N GLY A 13 -5.24 2.58 11.29
CA GLY A 13 -4.12 1.84 11.85
C GLY A 13 -4.00 0.40 11.39
N ILE A 14 -4.62 0.03 10.28
CA ILE A 14 -4.54 -1.30 9.68
C ILE A 14 -3.44 -1.30 8.61
N GLN A 15 -2.59 -2.34 8.62
CA GLN A 15 -1.47 -2.47 7.70
C GLN A 15 -1.94 -2.70 6.27
N GLY A 16 -1.42 -1.93 5.31
CA GLY A 16 -1.64 -2.14 3.87
C GLY A 16 -1.72 -0.83 3.09
N GLY A 17 -1.29 -0.85 1.82
CA GLY A 17 -1.30 0.35 0.97
C GLY A 17 -2.70 0.92 0.74
N VAL A 18 -3.70 0.06 0.50
CA VAL A 18 -5.11 0.49 0.34
C VAL A 18 -5.64 1.10 1.63
N GLU A 19 -5.30 0.52 2.78
CA GLU A 19 -5.69 0.99 4.11
C GLU A 19 -5.05 2.36 4.41
N THR A 20 -3.74 2.51 4.12
CA THR A 20 -3.03 3.80 4.25
C THR A 20 -3.66 4.85 3.34
N HIS A 21 -3.88 4.54 2.05
CA HIS A 21 -4.57 5.44 1.12
C HIS A 21 -5.94 5.89 1.65
N CYS A 22 -6.77 4.95 2.11
CA CYS A 22 -8.09 5.29 2.67
C CYS A 22 -7.99 6.14 3.95
N GLN A 23 -7.02 5.84 4.82
CA GLN A 23 -6.81 6.55 6.07
C GLN A 23 -6.40 8.00 5.85
N GLU A 24 -5.61 8.28 4.82
CA GLU A 24 -5.17 9.65 4.51
C GLU A 24 -6.19 10.40 3.65
N LEU A 25 -6.86 9.74 2.70
CA LEU A 25 -7.81 10.35 1.77
C LEU A 25 -9.12 10.79 2.46
N TYR A 26 -9.80 9.85 3.13
CA TYR A 26 -11.19 10.12 3.55
C TYR A 26 -11.34 11.22 4.60
N PRO A 27 -10.41 11.45 5.53
CA PRO A 27 -10.47 12.62 6.40
C PRO A 27 -10.36 13.97 5.66
N LEU A 28 -9.75 14.01 4.46
CA LEU A 28 -9.61 15.24 3.68
C LEU A 28 -10.89 15.62 2.94
N ILE A 29 -11.76 14.64 2.66
CA ILE A 29 -13.03 14.85 1.96
C ILE A 29 -14.25 14.75 2.88
N ALA A 30 -14.06 14.35 4.15
CA ALA A 30 -15.13 14.35 5.14
C ALA A 30 -15.38 15.75 5.66
N ASP A 31 -16.57 16.32 5.42
CA ASP A 31 -17.00 17.64 5.84
C ASP A 31 -18.51 17.67 6.13
N GLU A 32 -19.09 18.85 6.34
CA GLU A 32 -20.54 19.02 6.59
C GLU A 32 -21.40 18.59 5.40
N GLN A 33 -20.87 18.58 4.19
CA GLN A 33 -21.59 18.18 2.97
C GLN A 33 -21.37 16.71 2.60
N HIS A 34 -20.24 16.11 3.07
CA HIS A 34 -19.79 14.76 2.72
C HIS A 34 -19.67 13.89 3.97
N GLU A 35 -20.72 13.12 4.25
CA GLU A 35 -20.70 12.09 5.30
C GLU A 35 -20.01 10.82 4.78
N ILE A 36 -18.85 10.48 5.34
CA ILE A 36 -18.07 9.31 4.95
C ILE A 36 -18.23 8.20 5.99
N ILE A 37 -18.58 7.00 5.53
CA ILE A 37 -18.67 5.80 6.38
C ILE A 37 -17.73 4.73 5.81
N VAL A 38 -16.65 4.42 6.52
CA VAL A 38 -15.72 3.33 6.13
C VAL A 38 -16.17 2.04 6.81
N ILE A 39 -16.41 1.00 5.98
CA ILE A 39 -16.76 -0.32 6.50
C ILE A 39 -15.46 -1.06 6.86
N ARG A 40 -15.32 -1.41 8.16
CA ARG A 40 -14.14 -2.05 8.72
C ARG A 40 -14.41 -3.53 9.01
N ARG A 41 -13.41 -4.36 8.75
CA ARG A 41 -13.37 -5.77 9.19
C ARG A 41 -12.82 -5.82 10.61
N PRO A 42 -13.62 -6.13 11.63
CA PRO A 42 -13.21 -6.01 13.04
C PRO A 42 -12.02 -6.90 13.41
N ASN A 43 -11.75 -7.95 12.63
CA ASN A 43 -10.62 -8.86 12.87
C ASN A 43 -9.24 -8.22 12.62
N TYR A 44 -9.17 -7.13 11.88
CA TYR A 44 -7.95 -6.39 11.59
C TYR A 44 -7.83 -5.09 12.42
N ALA A 45 -8.88 -4.72 13.15
CA ALA A 45 -8.87 -3.50 13.95
C ALA A 45 -7.88 -3.61 15.11
N VAL A 46 -7.00 -2.62 15.22
CA VAL A 46 -6.08 -2.46 16.38
C VAL A 46 -6.89 -2.11 17.62
N ASP A 47 -7.84 -1.18 17.47
CA ASP A 47 -8.77 -0.78 18.50
C ASP A 47 -10.20 -0.78 17.95
N ARG A 48 -11.05 -1.63 18.49
CA ARG A 48 -12.47 -1.74 18.08
C ARG A 48 -13.37 -0.66 18.69
N SER A 49 -12.91 0.04 19.71
CA SER A 49 -13.68 1.12 20.35
C SER A 49 -13.77 2.36 19.46
N VAL A 50 -12.83 2.53 18.53
CA VAL A 50 -12.82 3.66 17.59
C VAL A 50 -13.98 3.53 16.60
N GLN A 51 -14.97 4.40 16.74
CA GLN A 51 -16.14 4.49 15.86
C GLN A 51 -16.10 5.74 14.95
N ILE A 52 -15.23 6.68 15.22
CA ILE A 52 -15.00 7.89 14.42
C ILE A 52 -13.48 8.12 14.35
N TYR A 53 -12.99 8.40 13.15
CA TYR A 53 -11.60 8.76 12.91
C TYR A 53 -11.55 10.03 12.05
N LYS A 54 -11.09 11.16 12.62
CA LYS A 54 -10.97 12.45 11.91
C LYS A 54 -12.21 12.76 11.05
N GLN A 55 -13.38 12.80 11.66
CA GLN A 55 -14.71 13.04 11.04
C GLN A 55 -15.27 11.87 10.18
N VAL A 56 -14.48 10.82 9.92
CA VAL A 56 -14.92 9.62 9.18
C VAL A 56 -15.59 8.65 10.15
N ALA A 57 -16.84 8.27 9.87
CA ALA A 57 -17.54 7.23 10.65
C ALA A 57 -17.00 5.83 10.30
N ILE A 58 -16.81 5.00 11.31
CA ILE A 58 -16.36 3.61 11.15
C ILE A 58 -17.49 2.66 11.48
N LYS A 59 -17.78 1.75 10.55
CA LYS A 59 -18.79 0.70 10.75
C LYS A 59 -18.16 -0.68 10.67
N ASP A 60 -18.18 -1.42 11.77
CA ASP A 60 -17.74 -2.81 11.79
C ASP A 60 -18.78 -3.73 11.16
N ILE A 61 -18.34 -4.54 10.20
CA ILE A 61 -19.11 -5.62 9.58
C ILE A 61 -18.28 -6.89 9.58
N SER A 62 -18.75 -7.93 10.28
CA SER A 62 -18.06 -9.21 10.35
C SER A 62 -18.27 -10.06 9.11
N ALA A 63 -17.20 -10.76 8.69
CA ALA A 63 -17.21 -11.78 7.65
C ALA A 63 -16.46 -13.03 8.13
N PRO A 64 -16.70 -14.22 7.53
CA PRO A 64 -15.98 -15.43 7.86
C PRO A 64 -14.47 -15.25 7.63
N ARG A 65 -13.64 -15.74 8.55
CA ARG A 65 -12.17 -15.78 8.38
C ARG A 65 -11.80 -16.83 7.34
N SER A 66 -11.84 -16.45 6.08
CA SER A 66 -11.45 -17.30 4.96
C SER A 66 -10.64 -16.51 3.95
N LYS A 67 -9.47 -17.01 3.59
CA LYS A 67 -8.54 -16.36 2.64
C LYS A 67 -9.22 -15.94 1.32
N HIS A 68 -10.25 -16.67 0.89
CA HIS A 68 -10.91 -16.46 -0.41
C HIS A 68 -12.31 -15.83 -0.31
N LEU A 69 -13.06 -16.10 0.78
CA LEU A 69 -14.46 -15.68 0.89
C LEU A 69 -14.65 -14.42 1.72
N GLU A 70 -13.68 -14.08 2.58
CA GLU A 70 -13.83 -12.94 3.50
C GLU A 70 -14.11 -11.63 2.77
N ALA A 71 -13.32 -11.30 1.75
CA ALA A 71 -13.49 -10.05 1.01
C ALA A 71 -14.83 -9.98 0.29
N PHE A 72 -15.25 -11.09 -0.31
CA PHE A 72 -16.52 -11.19 -1.03
C PHE A 72 -17.72 -11.02 -0.11
N VAL A 73 -17.81 -11.82 0.96
CA VAL A 73 -18.92 -11.78 1.93
C VAL A 73 -18.97 -10.42 2.64
N HIS A 74 -17.80 -9.88 3.00
CA HIS A 74 -17.71 -8.57 3.61
C HIS A 74 -18.27 -7.48 2.69
N THR A 75 -17.83 -7.44 1.44
CA THR A 75 -18.27 -6.41 0.49
C THR A 75 -19.74 -6.54 0.15
N PHE A 76 -20.27 -7.76 0.02
CA PHE A 76 -21.71 -7.98 -0.16
C PHE A 76 -22.52 -7.39 1.00
N LYS A 77 -22.16 -7.71 2.24
CA LYS A 77 -22.81 -7.15 3.44
C LYS A 77 -22.68 -5.62 3.50
N ALA A 78 -21.51 -5.08 3.12
CA ALA A 78 -21.29 -3.65 3.07
C ALA A 78 -22.20 -2.95 2.04
N VAL A 79 -22.41 -3.53 0.87
CA VAL A 79 -23.33 -3.02 -0.16
C VAL A 79 -24.78 -3.03 0.35
N ILE A 80 -25.21 -4.10 1.03
CA ILE A 80 -26.55 -4.15 1.65
C ILE A 80 -26.69 -3.09 2.75
N TYR A 81 -25.65 -2.91 3.58
CA TYR A 81 -25.62 -1.86 4.60
C TYR A 81 -25.70 -0.46 3.96
N ALA A 82 -24.94 -0.21 2.89
CA ALA A 82 -24.97 1.06 2.16
C ALA A 82 -26.38 1.40 1.66
N ARG A 83 -27.11 0.41 1.13
CA ARG A 83 -28.51 0.58 0.74
C ARG A 83 -29.41 0.92 1.94
N LYS A 84 -29.20 0.24 3.08
CA LYS A 84 -29.98 0.47 4.31
C LYS A 84 -29.82 1.90 4.84
N VAL A 85 -28.59 2.45 4.78
CA VAL A 85 -28.31 3.83 5.25
C VAL A 85 -28.56 4.88 4.17
N LYS A 86 -29.12 4.48 3.02
CA LYS A 86 -29.42 5.35 1.87
C LYS A 86 -28.16 6.10 1.38
N ALA A 87 -27.06 5.37 1.20
CA ALA A 87 -25.85 5.95 0.63
C ALA A 87 -26.11 6.47 -0.80
N ASP A 88 -25.60 7.65 -1.09
CA ASP A 88 -25.62 8.23 -2.45
C ASP A 88 -24.60 7.52 -3.34
N ILE A 89 -23.41 7.22 -2.76
CA ILE A 89 -22.30 6.58 -3.44
C ILE A 89 -21.77 5.39 -2.63
N VAL A 90 -21.48 4.31 -3.31
CA VAL A 90 -20.67 3.21 -2.78
C VAL A 90 -19.30 3.29 -3.45
N HIS A 91 -18.24 3.56 -2.66
CA HIS A 91 -16.86 3.58 -3.15
C HIS A 91 -16.22 2.23 -2.84
N ILE A 92 -15.88 1.48 -3.88
CA ILE A 92 -15.32 0.13 -3.77
C ILE A 92 -13.84 0.16 -4.12
N HIS A 93 -12.99 -0.29 -3.21
CA HIS A 93 -11.56 -0.42 -3.44
C HIS A 93 -11.19 -1.85 -3.86
N ALA A 94 -10.24 -1.96 -4.81
CA ALA A 94 -9.67 -3.18 -5.38
C ALA A 94 -10.63 -4.02 -6.27
N VAL A 95 -10.01 -4.80 -7.16
CA VAL A 95 -10.71 -5.54 -8.24
C VAL A 95 -11.56 -6.70 -7.72
N GLY A 96 -11.14 -7.40 -6.66
CA GLY A 96 -11.93 -8.49 -6.09
C GLY A 96 -13.30 -8.02 -5.54
N PRO A 97 -13.33 -7.06 -4.62
CA PRO A 97 -14.55 -6.40 -4.13
C PRO A 97 -15.41 -5.79 -5.24
N ALA A 98 -14.81 -5.32 -6.34
CA ALA A 98 -15.52 -4.74 -7.49
C ALA A 98 -16.53 -5.71 -8.15
N LEU A 99 -16.44 -7.01 -7.87
CA LEU A 99 -17.44 -7.99 -8.28
C LEU A 99 -18.85 -7.65 -7.75
N MET A 100 -18.96 -6.85 -6.68
CA MET A 100 -20.24 -6.40 -6.10
C MET A 100 -20.82 -5.14 -6.80
N THR A 101 -20.13 -4.58 -7.77
CA THR A 101 -20.59 -3.38 -8.51
C THR A 101 -21.97 -3.56 -9.14
N PRO A 102 -22.27 -4.66 -9.87
CA PRO A 102 -23.61 -4.86 -10.44
C PRO A 102 -24.69 -4.90 -9.37
N VAL A 103 -24.42 -5.53 -8.23
CA VAL A 103 -25.38 -5.60 -7.10
C VAL A 103 -25.67 -4.21 -6.55
N ALA A 104 -24.64 -3.39 -6.31
CA ALA A 104 -24.83 -2.02 -5.83
C ALA A 104 -25.62 -1.16 -6.83
N ARG A 105 -25.36 -1.33 -8.13
CA ARG A 105 -26.10 -0.66 -9.21
C ARG A 105 -27.57 -1.08 -9.28
N LEU A 106 -27.84 -2.36 -9.18
CA LEU A 106 -29.23 -2.89 -9.15
C LEU A 106 -30.00 -2.37 -7.94
N LEU A 107 -29.32 -2.13 -6.83
CA LEU A 107 -29.91 -1.50 -5.63
C LEU A 107 -30.09 0.02 -5.76
N GLY A 108 -29.80 0.62 -6.92
CA GLY A 108 -30.04 2.03 -7.23
C GLY A 108 -28.94 3.00 -6.74
N MET A 109 -27.79 2.51 -6.28
CA MET A 109 -26.69 3.36 -5.80
C MET A 109 -25.73 3.72 -6.92
N LYS A 110 -25.08 4.90 -6.86
CA LYS A 110 -23.93 5.23 -7.68
C LYS A 110 -22.72 4.47 -7.15
N VAL A 111 -21.85 3.99 -8.06
CA VAL A 111 -20.65 3.23 -7.69
C VAL A 111 -19.42 3.90 -8.29
N VAL A 112 -18.45 4.19 -7.43
CA VAL A 112 -17.10 4.58 -7.79
C VAL A 112 -16.18 3.42 -7.41
N ILE A 113 -15.18 3.14 -8.27
CA ILE A 113 -14.17 2.12 -8.00
C ILE A 113 -12.81 2.77 -8.01
N THR A 114 -11.96 2.43 -7.02
CA THR A 114 -10.52 2.68 -7.11
C THR A 114 -9.80 1.37 -7.39
N HIS A 115 -9.11 1.33 -8.52
CA HIS A 115 -8.31 0.20 -8.97
C HIS A 115 -6.86 0.33 -8.47
N HIS A 116 -6.46 -0.55 -7.54
CA HIS A 116 -5.15 -0.51 -6.88
C HIS A 116 -4.10 -1.45 -7.50
N GLY A 117 -4.39 -2.03 -8.65
CA GLY A 117 -3.51 -2.95 -9.37
C GLY A 117 -4.20 -4.25 -9.76
N PRO A 118 -3.65 -4.96 -10.75
CA PRO A 118 -4.15 -6.24 -11.22
C PRO A 118 -3.80 -7.35 -10.24
N ASP A 119 -4.57 -7.50 -9.16
CA ASP A 119 -4.32 -8.49 -8.11
C ASP A 119 -4.25 -9.94 -8.64
N TYR A 120 -4.82 -10.21 -9.81
CA TYR A 120 -4.79 -11.53 -10.45
C TYR A 120 -3.39 -11.89 -11.00
N ASP A 121 -2.49 -10.95 -11.18
CA ASP A 121 -1.11 -11.23 -11.61
C ASP A 121 -0.24 -11.80 -10.50
N ARG A 122 -0.70 -11.69 -9.24
CA ARG A 122 0.04 -12.20 -8.10
C ARG A 122 0.06 -13.73 -8.07
N ASP A 123 1.24 -14.32 -7.83
CA ASP A 123 1.46 -15.78 -7.81
C ASP A 123 0.68 -16.53 -6.74
N LYS A 124 0.30 -15.85 -5.65
CA LYS A 124 -0.44 -16.47 -4.54
C LYS A 124 -1.84 -16.96 -4.90
N TRP A 125 -2.36 -16.57 -6.06
CA TRP A 125 -3.71 -16.92 -6.50
C TRP A 125 -3.69 -18.13 -7.45
N GLY A 126 -4.45 -19.16 -7.13
CA GLY A 126 -4.72 -20.25 -8.06
C GLY A 126 -5.59 -19.80 -9.25
N ARG A 127 -5.65 -20.60 -10.31
CA ARG A 127 -6.36 -20.27 -11.57
C ARG A 127 -7.81 -19.83 -11.36
N PHE A 128 -8.55 -20.47 -10.49
CA PHE A 128 -9.95 -20.14 -10.20
C PHE A 128 -10.07 -18.78 -9.48
N ALA A 129 -9.20 -18.49 -8.51
CA ALA A 129 -9.19 -17.20 -7.81
C ALA A 129 -8.79 -16.06 -8.77
N LYS A 130 -7.81 -16.28 -9.64
CA LYS A 130 -7.43 -15.34 -10.71
C LYS A 130 -8.62 -15.03 -11.62
N TRP A 131 -9.37 -16.05 -12.03
CA TRP A 131 -10.57 -15.89 -12.84
C TRP A 131 -11.65 -15.03 -12.13
N ILE A 132 -11.90 -15.26 -10.83
CA ILE A 132 -12.84 -14.44 -10.03
C ILE A 132 -12.36 -12.98 -9.97
N LEU A 133 -11.06 -12.73 -9.76
CA LEU A 133 -10.50 -11.38 -9.72
C LEU A 133 -10.65 -10.67 -11.07
N CYS A 134 -10.38 -11.34 -12.19
CA CYS A 134 -10.63 -10.81 -13.53
C CYS A 134 -12.13 -10.49 -13.76
N MET A 135 -13.03 -11.36 -13.27
CA MET A 135 -14.47 -11.10 -13.33
C MET A 135 -14.87 -9.88 -12.48
N GLY A 136 -14.22 -9.70 -11.32
CA GLY A 136 -14.42 -8.52 -10.48
C GLY A 136 -13.97 -7.24 -11.17
N GLU A 137 -12.76 -7.23 -11.76
CA GLU A 137 -12.28 -6.09 -12.55
C GLU A 137 -13.26 -5.79 -13.72
N ARG A 138 -13.66 -6.82 -14.48
CA ARG A 138 -14.61 -6.68 -15.58
C ARG A 138 -15.95 -6.10 -15.11
N ALA A 139 -16.49 -6.61 -14.01
CA ALA A 139 -17.72 -6.10 -13.40
C ALA A 139 -17.57 -4.63 -13.00
N GLY A 140 -16.44 -4.29 -12.39
CA GLY A 140 -16.10 -2.91 -12.05
C GLY A 140 -16.06 -2.00 -13.26
N VAL A 141 -15.31 -2.38 -14.29
CA VAL A 141 -15.12 -1.56 -15.49
C VAL A 141 -16.44 -1.33 -16.23
N TYR A 142 -17.29 -2.35 -16.34
CA TYR A 142 -18.54 -2.22 -17.13
C TYR A 142 -19.69 -1.57 -16.36
N TYR A 143 -19.76 -1.72 -15.04
CA TYR A 143 -20.94 -1.32 -14.26
C TYR A 143 -20.71 -0.13 -13.32
N ALA A 144 -19.47 0.27 -13.04
CA ALA A 144 -19.23 1.48 -12.25
C ALA A 144 -19.69 2.74 -12.97
N ASN A 145 -20.06 3.75 -12.22
CA ASN A 145 -20.31 5.09 -12.76
C ASN A 145 -19.00 5.80 -13.07
N HIS A 146 -17.98 5.56 -12.25
CA HIS A 146 -16.66 6.14 -12.38
C HIS A 146 -15.57 5.19 -11.91
N ILE A 147 -14.40 5.24 -12.55
CA ILE A 147 -13.24 4.41 -12.20
C ILE A 147 -12.09 5.35 -11.92
N ILE A 148 -11.50 5.22 -10.75
CA ILE A 148 -10.25 5.86 -10.37
C ILE A 148 -9.15 4.82 -10.53
N VAL A 149 -8.07 5.17 -11.20
CA VAL A 149 -6.85 4.37 -11.30
C VAL A 149 -5.70 5.12 -10.64
N ILE A 150 -4.85 4.40 -9.90
CA ILE A 150 -3.81 5.03 -9.09
C ILE A 150 -2.48 5.20 -9.82
N SER A 151 -2.38 4.68 -11.05
CA SER A 151 -1.18 4.80 -11.89
C SER A 151 -1.52 4.78 -13.38
N GLU A 152 -0.64 5.39 -14.17
CA GLU A 152 -0.74 5.38 -15.64
C GLU A 152 -0.66 3.96 -16.18
N HIS A 153 0.20 3.13 -15.58
CA HIS A 153 0.30 1.72 -15.94
C HIS A 153 -1.06 1.00 -15.82
N ILE A 154 -1.79 1.20 -14.71
CA ILE A 154 -3.13 0.63 -14.52
C ILE A 154 -4.12 1.22 -15.54
N ARG A 155 -4.04 2.53 -15.82
CA ARG A 155 -4.88 3.17 -16.83
C ARG A 155 -4.73 2.52 -18.18
N GLN A 156 -3.50 2.23 -18.60
CA GLN A 156 -3.21 1.56 -19.87
C GLN A 156 -3.74 0.13 -19.88
N ILE A 157 -3.62 -0.63 -18.79
CA ILE A 157 -4.23 -1.97 -18.69
C ILE A 157 -5.74 -1.90 -18.97
N ILE A 158 -6.46 -0.97 -18.32
CA ILE A 158 -7.90 -0.81 -18.50
C ILE A 158 -8.23 -0.45 -19.96
N TYR A 159 -7.52 0.48 -20.58
CA TYR A 159 -7.77 0.88 -21.96
C TYR A 159 -7.49 -0.25 -22.96
N HIS A 160 -6.41 -1.00 -22.78
CA HIS A 160 -6.05 -2.10 -23.67
C HIS A 160 -6.99 -3.30 -23.55
N GLN A 161 -7.36 -3.68 -22.32
CA GLN A 161 -8.18 -4.87 -22.09
C GLN A 161 -9.67 -4.67 -22.37
N TYR A 162 -10.19 -3.46 -22.14
CA TYR A 162 -11.64 -3.23 -22.18
C TYR A 162 -12.10 -2.28 -23.26
N SER A 163 -11.21 -1.77 -24.12
CA SER A 163 -11.52 -0.75 -25.13
C SER A 163 -12.35 0.40 -24.52
N ALA A 164 -12.13 0.67 -23.25
CA ALA A 164 -13.06 1.44 -22.46
C ALA A 164 -12.84 2.94 -22.65
N LYS A 165 -13.66 3.54 -23.44
CA LYS A 165 -13.90 5.00 -23.45
C LYS A 165 -14.74 5.43 -22.23
N ARG A 166 -14.50 4.84 -21.06
CA ARG A 166 -15.36 5.09 -19.91
C ARG A 166 -14.71 6.11 -18.98
N ASN A 167 -15.50 6.64 -18.06
CA ASN A 167 -15.10 7.63 -17.06
C ASN A 167 -13.96 7.07 -16.16
N VAL A 168 -12.75 7.08 -16.68
CA VAL A 168 -11.52 6.66 -15.98
C VAL A 168 -10.71 7.91 -15.69
N THR A 169 -10.45 8.17 -14.43
CA THR A 169 -9.59 9.27 -13.98
C THR A 169 -8.35 8.69 -13.30
N LEU A 170 -7.18 9.21 -13.68
CA LEU A 170 -5.93 8.94 -12.99
C LEU A 170 -5.84 9.86 -11.78
N ILE A 171 -5.78 9.26 -10.59
CA ILE A 171 -5.50 9.96 -9.33
C ILE A 171 -4.46 9.12 -8.60
N HIS A 172 -3.24 9.61 -8.55
CA HIS A 172 -2.14 8.91 -7.90
C HIS A 172 -2.38 8.73 -6.39
N ASN A 173 -1.81 7.68 -5.79
CA ASN A 173 -1.72 7.62 -4.34
C ASN A 173 -0.92 8.81 -3.83
N GLY A 174 -1.44 9.50 -2.83
CA GLY A 174 -0.76 10.63 -2.23
C GLY A 174 -0.01 10.26 -0.97
N VAL A 175 0.99 11.04 -0.64
CA VAL A 175 1.69 11.05 0.64
C VAL A 175 1.62 12.45 1.24
N ASN A 176 1.56 12.51 2.57
CA ASN A 176 1.67 13.77 3.28
C ASN A 176 3.15 14.20 3.30
N VAL A 177 3.40 15.50 3.13
CA VAL A 177 4.72 16.04 3.42
C VAL A 177 4.91 15.99 4.93
N PRO A 178 5.89 15.22 5.45
CA PRO A 178 6.05 15.07 6.88
C PRO A 178 6.51 16.38 7.51
N THR A 179 5.99 16.67 8.69
CA THR A 179 6.65 17.61 9.61
C THR A 179 8.00 17.02 10.01
N ARG A 180 9.02 17.89 10.17
CA ARG A 180 10.37 17.44 10.52
C ARG A 180 10.34 16.55 11.75
N VAL A 181 10.79 15.31 11.62
CA VAL A 181 10.96 14.40 12.75
C VAL A 181 12.22 14.82 13.50
N ILE A 182 12.07 15.13 14.77
CA ILE A 182 13.16 15.43 15.69
C ILE A 182 13.08 14.37 16.77
N GLY A 183 14.13 13.56 16.91
CA GLY A 183 14.20 12.50 17.90
C GLY A 183 14.74 11.20 17.31
N THR A 184 15.43 10.44 18.14
CA THR A 184 16.09 9.17 17.81
C THR A 184 15.72 8.06 18.80
N GLU A 185 14.76 8.31 19.69
CA GLU A 185 14.45 7.42 20.80
C GLU A 185 14.07 6.01 20.34
N TYR A 186 13.38 5.93 19.19
CA TYR A 186 13.02 4.64 18.63
C TYR A 186 14.22 3.94 17.99
N LEU A 187 15.13 4.69 17.34
CA LEU A 187 16.38 4.13 16.82
C LEU A 187 17.21 3.56 17.96
N GLU A 188 17.38 4.32 19.04
CA GLU A 188 18.13 3.91 20.23
C GLU A 188 17.55 2.64 20.85
N SER A 189 16.22 2.53 20.92
CA SER A 189 15.54 1.33 21.43
C SER A 189 15.79 0.07 20.60
N LEU A 190 16.23 0.23 19.34
CA LEU A 190 16.58 -0.84 18.40
C LEU A 190 18.10 -1.00 18.23
N ASP A 191 18.90 -0.27 19.03
CA ASP A 191 20.34 -0.21 18.88
C ASP A 191 20.77 0.14 17.44
N LEU A 192 20.10 1.15 16.84
CA LEU A 192 20.39 1.69 15.52
C LEU A 192 21.11 3.03 15.66
N THR A 193 22.02 3.30 14.72
CA THR A 193 22.64 4.61 14.56
C THR A 193 22.07 5.30 13.31
N GLU A 194 22.06 6.62 13.32
CA GLU A 194 21.70 7.41 12.15
C GLU A 194 22.54 7.00 10.94
N TYR A 195 21.89 6.73 9.83
CA TYR A 195 22.50 6.27 8.57
C TYR A 195 23.30 4.96 8.68
N GLY A 196 23.13 4.23 9.78
CA GLY A 196 23.75 2.93 10.03
C GLY A 196 22.91 1.74 9.58
N TYR A 197 21.82 1.95 8.84
CA TYR A 197 20.96 0.84 8.42
C TYR A 197 20.29 1.05 7.06
N VAL A 198 20.03 -0.07 6.41
CA VAL A 198 19.15 -0.20 5.24
C VAL A 198 17.72 -0.42 5.74
N LEU A 199 16.74 0.25 5.16
CA LEU A 199 15.33 0.13 5.54
C LEU A 199 14.51 -0.51 4.43
N ALA A 200 13.67 -1.47 4.78
CA ALA A 200 12.57 -1.94 3.94
C ALA A 200 11.25 -1.88 4.72
N VAL A 201 10.16 -1.48 4.05
CA VAL A 201 8.84 -1.36 4.68
C VAL A 201 7.80 -2.09 3.84
N GLY A 202 7.08 -3.02 4.45
CA GLY A 202 6.03 -3.73 3.73
C GLY A 202 5.52 -4.97 4.44
N ARG A 203 4.46 -5.56 3.89
CA ARG A 203 3.93 -6.83 4.37
C ARG A 203 4.87 -7.98 3.98
N PHE A 204 4.94 -9.00 4.83
CA PHE A 204 5.72 -10.20 4.53
C PHE A 204 4.92 -11.11 3.58
N VAL A 205 4.99 -10.77 2.31
CA VAL A 205 4.37 -11.51 1.21
C VAL A 205 5.37 -11.66 0.06
N LYS A 206 5.25 -12.74 -0.71
CA LYS A 206 6.22 -13.11 -1.74
C LYS A 206 6.49 -11.98 -2.75
N GLU A 207 5.45 -11.23 -3.11
CA GLU A 207 5.55 -10.12 -4.06
C GLU A 207 6.43 -8.95 -3.58
N LYS A 208 6.70 -8.87 -2.27
CA LYS A 208 7.62 -7.87 -1.70
C LYS A 208 9.09 -8.28 -1.78
N ASN A 209 9.36 -9.55 -2.08
CA ASN A 209 10.70 -10.07 -2.38
C ASN A 209 11.76 -9.74 -1.31
N LEU A 210 11.32 -9.70 -0.04
CA LEU A 210 12.18 -9.34 1.09
C LEU A 210 13.27 -10.39 1.37
N ASP A 211 13.02 -11.64 1.00
CA ASP A 211 13.98 -12.75 1.09
C ASP A 211 15.22 -12.50 0.22
N GLN A 212 15.06 -12.01 -1.01
CA GLN A 212 16.19 -11.62 -1.85
C GLN A 212 16.97 -10.44 -1.28
N LEU A 213 16.28 -9.45 -0.68
CA LEU A 213 16.96 -8.35 0.00
C LEU A 213 17.77 -8.84 1.20
N VAL A 214 17.21 -9.74 2.01
CA VAL A 214 17.90 -10.35 3.16
C VAL A 214 19.13 -11.12 2.69
N GLU A 215 19.02 -11.89 1.63
CA GLU A 215 20.12 -12.64 1.05
C GLU A 215 21.23 -11.69 0.52
N ALA A 216 20.87 -10.68 -0.28
CA ALA A 216 21.83 -9.70 -0.80
C ALA A 216 22.54 -8.95 0.34
N PHE A 217 21.78 -8.50 1.35
CA PHE A 217 22.36 -7.82 2.51
C PHE A 217 23.33 -8.70 3.30
N THR A 218 22.99 -9.97 3.49
CA THR A 218 23.86 -10.92 4.21
C THR A 218 25.17 -11.16 3.46
N GLN A 219 25.16 -11.21 2.11
CA GLN A 219 26.36 -11.38 1.29
C GLN A 219 27.28 -10.16 1.32
N LEU A 220 26.77 -8.96 1.59
CA LEU A 220 27.59 -7.74 1.68
C LEU A 220 28.58 -7.75 2.85
N SER A 221 28.34 -8.57 3.87
CA SER A 221 29.23 -8.74 5.03
C SER A 221 29.72 -7.42 5.66
N SER A 222 28.81 -6.42 5.74
CA SER A 222 29.12 -5.11 6.34
C SER A 222 28.80 -5.14 7.84
N PRO A 223 29.78 -5.27 8.73
CA PRO A 223 29.54 -5.49 10.17
C PRO A 223 28.96 -4.25 10.88
N SER A 224 29.15 -3.06 10.32
CA SER A 224 28.65 -1.80 10.91
C SER A 224 27.25 -1.43 10.41
N MET A 225 26.72 -2.13 9.40
CA MET A 225 25.41 -1.84 8.81
C MET A 225 24.35 -2.82 9.32
N LYS A 226 23.15 -2.34 9.62
CA LYS A 226 22.00 -3.18 9.94
C LYS A 226 20.97 -3.17 8.80
N LEU A 227 20.19 -4.23 8.66
CA LEU A 227 18.98 -4.26 7.84
C LEU A 227 17.76 -4.18 8.76
N VAL A 228 16.92 -3.19 8.56
CA VAL A 228 15.66 -3.01 9.30
C VAL A 228 14.50 -3.30 8.37
N ILE A 229 13.64 -4.24 8.75
CA ILE A 229 12.43 -4.56 7.99
C ILE A 229 11.22 -4.24 8.86
N ALA A 230 10.48 -3.20 8.48
CA ALA A 230 9.27 -2.76 9.16
C ALA A 230 8.02 -3.32 8.49
N GLY A 231 7.25 -4.10 9.23
CA GLY A 231 6.04 -4.74 8.77
C GLY A 231 5.89 -6.15 9.32
N ASP A 232 4.81 -6.81 8.94
CA ASP A 232 4.53 -8.21 9.32
C ASP A 232 3.65 -8.89 8.26
N ALA A 233 3.37 -10.17 8.43
CA ALA A 233 2.43 -10.92 7.62
C ALA A 233 1.02 -10.81 8.20
N ASP A 234 0.01 -10.66 7.33
CA ASP A 234 -1.40 -10.76 7.72
C ASP A 234 -1.79 -12.18 8.14
N PHE A 235 -1.17 -13.16 7.50
CA PHE A 235 -1.26 -14.59 7.78
C PHE A 235 0.15 -15.16 7.84
N GLN A 236 0.44 -15.97 8.85
CA GLN A 236 1.73 -16.63 9.00
C GLN A 236 1.80 -17.81 8.02
N ASP A 237 2.01 -17.51 6.73
CA ASP A 237 2.24 -18.52 5.70
C ASP A 237 3.71 -18.99 5.68
N GLU A 238 4.01 -19.96 4.84
CA GLU A 238 5.35 -20.55 4.73
C GLU A 238 6.43 -19.50 4.38
N TYR A 239 6.10 -18.55 3.50
CA TYR A 239 7.03 -17.49 3.13
C TYR A 239 7.38 -16.60 4.33
N ALA A 240 6.37 -16.14 5.05
CA ALA A 240 6.57 -15.26 6.21
C ALA A 240 7.33 -15.97 7.34
N GLN A 241 7.05 -17.26 7.57
CA GLN A 241 7.76 -18.07 8.57
C GLN A 241 9.23 -18.22 8.20
N LYS A 242 9.54 -18.63 6.97
CA LYS A 242 10.93 -18.78 6.49
C LYS A 242 11.70 -17.45 6.54
N LEU A 243 11.08 -16.35 6.11
CA LEU A 243 11.69 -15.03 6.17
C LEU A 243 12.09 -14.67 7.61
N LYS A 244 11.17 -14.84 8.58
CA LYS A 244 11.44 -14.57 10.00
C LYS A 244 12.53 -15.47 10.55
N GLU A 245 12.52 -16.76 10.25
CA GLU A 245 13.54 -17.71 10.68
C GLU A 245 14.94 -17.35 10.18
N VAL A 246 15.06 -16.92 8.93
CA VAL A 246 16.34 -16.47 8.36
C VAL A 246 16.80 -15.19 9.05
N CYS A 247 15.92 -14.21 9.21
CA CYS A 247 16.25 -12.92 9.85
C CYS A 247 16.68 -13.12 11.32
N TRP A 248 16.01 -13.96 12.11
CA TRP A 248 16.35 -14.17 13.53
C TRP A 248 17.71 -14.84 13.75
N LYS A 249 18.25 -15.52 12.74
CA LYS A 249 19.61 -16.09 12.79
C LYS A 249 20.70 -15.05 12.57
N GLN A 250 20.36 -13.84 12.10
CA GLN A 250 21.28 -12.77 11.74
C GLN A 250 21.24 -11.66 12.80
N LYS A 251 22.37 -11.39 13.47
CA LYS A 251 22.45 -10.35 14.50
C LYS A 251 22.29 -8.92 13.97
N ASN A 252 22.57 -8.71 12.69
CA ASN A 252 22.52 -7.43 12.01
C ASN A 252 21.19 -7.20 11.23
N ILE A 253 20.17 -8.05 11.45
CA ILE A 253 18.83 -7.86 10.86
C ILE A 253 17.82 -7.64 11.99
N CYS A 254 17.07 -6.54 11.89
CA CYS A 254 16.04 -6.14 12.86
C CYS A 254 14.65 -6.20 12.21
N LEU A 255 13.76 -7.02 12.78
CA LEU A 255 12.34 -7.04 12.42
C LEU A 255 11.56 -6.24 13.45
N THR A 256 10.95 -5.12 13.05
CA THR A 256 10.21 -4.25 13.99
C THR A 256 8.77 -4.69 14.20
N GLY A 257 8.26 -5.60 13.38
CA GLY A 257 6.82 -5.80 13.26
C GLY A 257 6.13 -4.60 12.58
N PHE A 258 4.80 -4.59 12.62
CA PHE A 258 4.04 -3.46 12.08
C PHE A 258 4.13 -2.24 12.99
N ILE A 259 4.70 -1.16 12.48
CA ILE A 259 4.83 0.15 13.15
C ILE A 259 4.29 1.26 12.26
N LYS A 260 3.97 2.41 12.84
CA LYS A 260 3.46 3.61 12.16
C LYS A 260 3.77 4.88 12.98
N GLY A 261 3.37 6.04 12.45
CA GLY A 261 3.55 7.34 13.11
C GLY A 261 5.03 7.63 13.36
N ASP A 262 5.35 8.21 14.50
CA ASP A 262 6.70 8.71 14.82
C ASP A 262 7.79 7.64 14.74
N LYS A 263 7.48 6.39 15.11
CA LYS A 263 8.43 5.27 15.00
C LYS A 263 8.84 5.00 13.57
N LEU A 264 7.88 4.93 12.64
CA LEU A 264 8.16 4.71 11.23
C LEU A 264 8.80 5.95 10.60
N ALA A 265 8.36 7.15 11.00
CA ALA A 265 8.91 8.41 10.56
C ALA A 265 10.41 8.56 10.93
N GLN A 266 10.80 8.17 12.15
CA GLN A 266 12.20 8.13 12.55
C GLN A 266 13.00 7.17 11.66
N LEU A 267 12.48 5.96 11.37
CA LEU A 267 13.17 5.01 10.50
C LEU A 267 13.37 5.56 9.07
N TYR A 268 12.37 6.20 8.47
CA TYR A 268 12.55 6.84 7.15
C TYR A 268 13.53 8.00 7.20
N THR A 269 13.47 8.79 8.27
CA THR A 269 14.30 9.99 8.42
C THR A 269 15.80 9.67 8.48
N TYR A 270 16.17 8.62 9.16
CA TYR A 270 17.57 8.32 9.47
C TYR A 270 18.12 7.07 8.77
N ALA A 271 17.37 6.47 7.85
CA ALA A 271 17.88 5.36 7.06
C ALA A 271 19.01 5.82 6.11
N LYS A 272 19.99 4.96 5.90
CA LYS A 272 21.03 5.12 4.89
C LYS A 272 20.45 5.06 3.49
N VAL A 273 19.58 4.08 3.26
CA VAL A 273 18.84 3.87 2.03
C VAL A 273 17.57 3.07 2.33
N PHE A 274 16.49 3.46 1.69
CA PHE A 274 15.27 2.66 1.65
C PHE A 274 15.29 1.75 0.41
N VAL A 275 15.00 0.46 0.59
CA VAL A 275 14.99 -0.51 -0.52
C VAL A 275 13.59 -1.09 -0.71
N LEU A 276 13.09 -1.02 -1.95
CA LEU A 276 11.82 -1.64 -2.37
C LEU A 276 12.09 -2.74 -3.39
N PRO A 277 12.28 -4.01 -2.97
CA PRO A 277 12.63 -5.10 -3.87
C PRO A 277 11.42 -5.77 -4.53
N SER A 278 10.25 -5.14 -4.47
CA SER A 278 8.98 -5.69 -4.92
C SER A 278 9.00 -6.11 -6.39
N THR A 279 8.40 -7.27 -6.68
CA THR A 279 8.18 -7.75 -8.05
C THR A 279 6.82 -7.30 -8.61
N HIS A 280 5.93 -6.81 -7.77
CA HIS A 280 4.60 -6.35 -8.15
C HIS A 280 4.10 -5.23 -7.22
N GLU A 281 3.69 -4.11 -7.82
CA GLU A 281 3.06 -2.95 -7.15
C GLU A 281 1.95 -2.37 -8.04
N GLY A 282 1.03 -1.62 -7.42
CA GLY A 282 0.09 -0.76 -8.15
C GLY A 282 0.66 0.65 -8.32
N LEU A 283 0.94 1.29 -7.18
CA LEU A 283 1.77 2.48 -6.99
C LEU A 283 2.30 2.42 -5.56
N PRO A 284 3.62 2.34 -5.34
CA PRO A 284 4.20 1.96 -4.04
C PRO A 284 4.19 3.11 -3.04
N ILE A 285 3.21 3.17 -2.14
CA ILE A 285 3.12 4.21 -1.10
C ILE A 285 4.37 4.25 -0.22
N ALA A 286 4.94 3.09 0.15
CA ALA A 286 6.15 3.05 0.99
C ALA A 286 7.37 3.72 0.33
N LEU A 287 7.49 3.67 -1.00
CA LEU A 287 8.53 4.36 -1.74
C LEU A 287 8.28 5.88 -1.73
N LEU A 288 7.04 6.31 -1.95
CA LEU A 288 6.66 7.71 -1.86
C LEU A 288 6.84 8.27 -0.44
N GLU A 289 6.52 7.48 0.59
CA GLU A 289 6.79 7.83 1.98
C GLU A 289 8.31 8.02 2.21
N ALA A 290 9.16 7.07 1.81
CA ALA A 290 10.60 7.21 1.94
C ALA A 290 11.13 8.48 1.26
N MET A 291 10.64 8.78 0.05
CA MET A 291 10.97 9.99 -0.69
C MET A 291 10.52 11.26 0.04
N SER A 292 9.33 11.25 0.66
CA SER A 292 8.80 12.42 1.39
C SER A 292 9.65 12.77 2.62
N TYR A 293 10.33 11.80 3.21
CA TYR A 293 11.33 12.02 4.27
C TYR A 293 12.74 12.36 3.72
N GLY A 294 12.91 12.43 2.41
CA GLY A 294 14.20 12.69 1.78
C GLY A 294 15.19 11.52 1.91
N CYS A 295 14.70 10.32 2.20
CA CYS A 295 15.53 9.11 2.29
C CYS A 295 16.06 8.74 0.90
N PRO A 296 17.37 8.44 0.73
CA PRO A 296 17.85 7.83 -0.49
C PRO A 296 17.10 6.51 -0.76
N VAL A 297 16.75 6.26 -2.02
CA VAL A 297 15.93 5.11 -2.38
C VAL A 297 16.62 4.21 -3.41
N LEU A 298 16.29 2.92 -3.35
CA LEU A 298 16.64 1.90 -4.34
C LEU A 298 15.40 1.00 -4.56
N ALA A 299 14.90 0.93 -5.77
CA ALA A 299 13.70 0.17 -6.10
C ALA A 299 13.94 -0.78 -7.28
N SER A 300 13.18 -1.87 -7.37
CA SER A 300 13.14 -2.69 -8.59
C SER A 300 12.57 -1.88 -9.77
N ASP A 301 13.01 -2.18 -11.00
CA ASP A 301 12.62 -1.45 -12.21
C ASP A 301 11.27 -1.87 -12.81
N ILE A 302 10.35 -2.36 -11.97
CA ILE A 302 9.00 -2.69 -12.42
C ILE A 302 8.23 -1.44 -12.89
N PRO A 303 7.24 -1.56 -13.79
CA PRO A 303 6.52 -0.42 -14.36
C PRO A 303 5.97 0.55 -13.32
N ALA A 304 5.38 0.05 -12.22
CA ALA A 304 4.81 0.88 -11.17
C ALA A 304 5.85 1.72 -10.41
N ASN A 305 7.08 1.23 -10.26
CA ASN A 305 8.17 1.96 -9.63
C ASN A 305 8.78 2.97 -10.62
N LYS A 306 8.94 2.57 -11.88
CA LYS A 306 9.45 3.43 -12.96
C LYS A 306 8.53 4.63 -13.23
N GLU A 307 7.22 4.50 -13.01
CA GLU A 307 6.26 5.59 -13.17
C GLU A 307 6.57 6.79 -12.26
N ILE A 308 7.24 6.58 -11.14
CA ILE A 308 7.64 7.66 -10.22
C ILE A 308 8.70 8.58 -10.84
N GLY A 309 9.45 8.11 -11.84
CA GLY A 309 10.41 8.93 -12.59
C GLY A 309 11.70 9.23 -11.83
N LEU A 310 12.16 8.31 -10.97
CA LEU A 310 13.45 8.44 -10.30
C LEU A 310 14.61 8.30 -11.31
N PRO A 311 15.81 8.86 -11.01
CA PRO A 311 17.02 8.62 -11.76
C PRO A 311 17.36 7.12 -11.87
N ASP A 312 18.03 6.72 -12.97
CA ASP A 312 18.31 5.30 -13.26
C ASP A 312 19.15 4.63 -12.16
N GLU A 313 20.04 5.37 -11.48
CA GLU A 313 20.82 4.87 -10.35
C GLU A 313 19.99 4.55 -9.09
N CYS A 314 18.71 4.89 -9.09
CA CYS A 314 17.76 4.51 -8.03
C CYS A 314 17.02 3.20 -8.33
N TYR A 315 17.38 2.55 -9.44
CA TYR A 315 16.74 1.29 -9.82
C TYR A 315 17.75 0.15 -9.95
N PHE A 316 17.29 -1.05 -9.64
CA PHE A 316 17.96 -2.30 -10.01
C PHE A 316 17.01 -3.15 -10.85
N ARG A 317 17.56 -4.05 -11.67
CA ARG A 317 16.76 -4.93 -12.54
C ARG A 317 15.96 -5.94 -11.73
N ASN A 318 14.65 -5.95 -11.92
CA ASN A 318 13.77 -6.92 -11.30
C ASN A 318 14.15 -8.35 -11.70
N GLY A 319 14.32 -9.23 -10.70
CA GLY A 319 14.74 -10.62 -10.90
C GLY A 319 16.25 -10.83 -11.12
N ASP A 320 17.05 -9.77 -11.13
CA ASP A 320 18.52 -9.85 -11.23
C ASP A 320 19.15 -9.64 -9.85
N PHE A 321 19.41 -10.76 -9.16
CA PHE A 321 20.01 -10.76 -7.83
C PHE A 321 21.41 -10.11 -7.81
N THR A 322 22.22 -10.35 -8.84
CA THR A 322 23.58 -9.79 -8.93
C THR A 322 23.51 -8.27 -9.05
N ASN A 323 22.56 -7.76 -9.84
CA ASN A 323 22.37 -6.32 -9.98
C ASN A 323 21.85 -5.70 -8.66
N LEU A 324 20.91 -6.35 -7.95
CA LEU A 324 20.48 -5.91 -6.61
C LEU A 324 21.65 -5.84 -5.64
N LEU A 325 22.47 -6.88 -5.57
CA LEU A 325 23.63 -6.93 -4.69
C LEU A 325 24.63 -5.80 -4.99
N HIS A 326 24.94 -5.59 -6.27
CA HIS A 326 25.88 -4.55 -6.72
C HIS A 326 25.36 -3.14 -6.39
N THR A 327 24.12 -2.83 -6.78
CA THR A 327 23.54 -1.49 -6.55
C THR A 327 23.31 -1.20 -5.07
N LEU A 328 22.94 -2.21 -4.28
CA LEU A 328 22.82 -2.07 -2.83
C LEU A 328 24.17 -1.76 -2.19
N LYS A 329 25.25 -2.44 -2.62
CA LYS A 329 26.62 -2.17 -2.16
C LYS A 329 27.02 -0.72 -2.45
N GLU A 330 26.83 -0.25 -3.67
CA GLU A 330 27.12 1.13 -4.06
C GLU A 330 26.38 2.14 -3.19
N LYS A 331 25.06 1.93 -2.95
CA LYS A 331 24.26 2.83 -2.09
C LYS A 331 24.75 2.86 -0.64
N ILE A 332 25.26 1.75 -0.12
CA ILE A 332 25.79 1.68 1.25
C ILE A 332 27.17 2.37 1.34
N GLU A 333 28.01 2.21 0.35
CA GLU A 333 29.38 2.74 0.32
C GLU A 333 29.45 4.27 0.09
N ILE A 334 28.42 4.89 -0.46
CA ILE A 334 28.36 6.34 -0.62
C ILE A 334 28.46 7.01 0.77
N SER A 335 29.55 7.71 1.01
CA SER A 335 29.85 8.28 2.34
C SER A 335 28.93 9.44 2.74
N GLN A 336 28.20 10.05 1.81
CA GLN A 336 27.34 11.18 2.08
C GLN A 336 25.94 10.74 2.46
N SER A 337 25.59 10.93 3.73
CA SER A 337 24.22 10.80 4.27
C SER A 337 23.42 12.08 4.03
N LYS A 338 23.30 12.53 2.76
CA LYS A 338 22.52 13.72 2.42
C LYS A 338 21.08 13.32 2.15
N ARG A 339 20.15 14.04 2.77
CA ARG A 339 18.74 13.98 2.37
C ARG A 339 18.59 14.46 0.93
N ILE A 340 17.73 13.79 0.19
CA ILE A 340 17.42 14.10 -1.19
C ILE A 340 16.08 14.84 -1.21
N THR A 341 16.01 15.95 -1.93
CA THR A 341 14.73 16.60 -2.22
C THR A 341 14.15 15.97 -3.48
N TYR A 342 13.02 15.31 -3.33
CA TYR A 342 12.27 14.73 -4.44
C TYR A 342 11.10 15.64 -4.83
N ASP A 343 10.78 15.72 -6.11
CA ASP A 343 9.54 16.36 -6.56
C ASP A 343 8.38 15.38 -6.35
N LEU A 344 7.54 15.68 -5.37
CA LEU A 344 6.35 14.91 -5.03
C LEU A 344 5.05 15.69 -5.33
N SER A 345 5.13 16.74 -6.15
CA SER A 345 3.98 17.58 -6.47
C SER A 345 2.79 16.77 -7.01
N SER A 346 3.05 15.77 -7.87
CA SER A 346 2.02 14.87 -8.43
C SER A 346 1.51 13.80 -7.46
N TYR A 347 2.12 13.67 -6.27
CA TYR A 347 1.83 12.66 -5.25
C TYR A 347 1.43 13.27 -3.90
N SER A 348 0.99 14.52 -3.88
CA SER A 348 0.52 15.18 -2.65
C SER A 348 -0.91 14.76 -2.33
N CYS A 349 -1.19 14.39 -1.08
CA CYS A 349 -2.57 14.16 -0.62
C CYS A 349 -3.46 15.40 -0.77
N LEU A 350 -2.91 16.61 -0.81
CA LEU A 350 -3.66 17.85 -1.01
C LEU A 350 -4.27 17.95 -2.42
N LEU A 351 -3.76 17.24 -3.42
CA LEU A 351 -4.35 17.22 -4.77
C LEU A 351 -5.74 16.57 -4.81
N TYR A 352 -6.05 15.70 -3.84
CA TYR A 352 -7.40 15.10 -3.76
C TYR A 352 -8.52 16.11 -3.52
N THR A 353 -8.20 17.29 -3.02
CA THR A 353 -9.19 18.34 -2.71
C THR A 353 -9.39 19.34 -3.84
N SER A 354 -8.42 19.48 -4.77
CA SER A 354 -8.48 20.45 -5.87
C SER A 354 -9.13 19.91 -7.14
N ASP A 355 -9.00 18.59 -7.42
CA ASP A 355 -9.50 17.97 -8.65
C ASP A 355 -10.81 17.20 -8.47
N ALA A 356 -11.33 17.13 -7.24
CA ALA A 356 -12.61 16.49 -6.91
C ALA A 356 -13.77 17.48 -6.76
N ALA A 357 -13.56 18.78 -7.00
CA ALA A 357 -14.56 19.83 -6.92
C ALA A 357 -15.32 20.02 -8.24
#